data_cc06e10a3bdd073d1f997b02e7fcbcb2
#
_entry.id   cc06e10a3bdd073d1f997b02e7fcbcb2
#
_cell.length_a   1.000
_cell.length_b   1.000
_cell.length_c   1.000
_cell.angle_alpha   90.00
_cell.angle_beta   90.00
_cell.angle_gamma   90.00
#
_symmetry.space_group_name_H-M   'P 1'
#
loop_
_entity.id
_entity.type
_entity.pdbx_description
1 polymer ?
#
loop_
_entity_poly.entity_id
_entity_poly.type
_entity_poly.pdbx_seq_one_letter_code
_entity_poly.pdbx_strand_id
1 'polypeptide(L)'
;ALRDVSMEPDGTLRIGSLTSFSHITRDPLVQKYINVLGEAVDQVGGPQIRNIGTIGGNTCNGVTSADSASTLHAWDAVIELTGKNGARRLPIRDFYIKAGKVDIRAEDGEIQTAVLIPKESYENCFGHYIKYAMRNAMDIATLGTSVNVRLSADKKTVERARVAFGVAGPVALRACLLYTSPSPRDRTRSR
;
A
#
# COMPACT_ATOMS: atom_id res chain seq x y z
N ALA A 1 2.12 -4.82 19.50
CA ALA A 1 2.04 -6.13 18.97
C ALA A 1 1.22 -6.27 17.70
N LEU A 2 0.02 -6.95 17.69
CA LEU A 2 -0.72 -7.17 16.45
C LEU A 2 -1.71 -6.06 16.09
N ARG A 3 -1.97 -5.12 16.96
CA ARG A 3 -2.83 -3.95 16.76
C ARG A 3 -2.02 -2.69 16.90
N ASP A 4 -2.64 -1.57 16.51
CA ASP A 4 -2.13 -0.21 16.61
C ASP A 4 -1.03 0.13 15.59
N VAL A 5 -0.70 1.39 15.55
CA VAL A 5 0.36 1.96 14.72
C VAL A 5 1.47 2.47 15.63
N SER A 6 2.71 2.20 15.27
CA SER A 6 3.87 2.63 16.04
C SER A 6 5.04 2.96 15.12
N MET A 7 6.02 3.68 15.67
CA MET A 7 7.27 3.98 14.98
C MET A 7 8.38 3.11 15.55
N GLU A 8 9.09 2.37 14.69
CA GLU A 8 10.30 1.64 15.10
C GLU A 8 11.49 2.61 15.28
N PRO A 9 12.56 2.23 16.02
CA PRO A 9 13.69 3.12 16.27
C PRO A 9 14.42 3.63 15.03
N ASP A 10 14.37 2.86 13.94
CA ASP A 10 14.95 3.23 12.62
C ASP A 10 14.06 4.17 11.79
N GLY A 11 12.89 4.52 12.32
CA GLY A 11 11.90 5.34 11.64
C GLY A 11 10.95 4.53 10.74
N THR A 12 10.98 3.21 10.78
CA THR A 12 9.98 2.39 10.09
C THR A 12 8.62 2.54 10.74
N LEU A 13 7.59 2.90 9.98
CA LEU A 13 6.21 2.94 10.47
C LEU A 13 5.65 1.51 10.46
N ARG A 14 5.27 1.03 11.65
CA ARG A 14 4.73 -0.32 11.87
C ARG A 14 3.23 -0.25 12.07
N ILE A 15 2.47 -0.99 11.27
CA ILE A 15 1.02 -1.14 11.38
C ILE A 15 0.73 -2.61 11.69
N GLY A 16 0.24 -2.89 12.89
CA GLY A 16 -0.11 -4.25 13.30
C GLY A 16 -1.22 -4.83 12.43
N SER A 17 -1.13 -6.10 12.07
CA SER A 17 -2.03 -6.76 11.10
C SER A 17 -3.50 -6.75 11.52
N LEU A 18 -3.80 -6.69 12.81
CA LEU A 18 -5.18 -6.61 13.34
C LEU A 18 -5.67 -5.16 13.53
N THR A 19 -4.94 -4.16 13.02
CA THR A 19 -5.39 -2.76 13.05
C THR A 19 -6.50 -2.57 12.04
N SER A 20 -7.65 -2.06 12.49
CA SER A 20 -8.82 -1.86 11.63
C SER A 20 -8.64 -0.67 10.69
N PHE A 21 -9.36 -0.66 9.57
CA PHE A 21 -9.32 0.45 8.63
C PHE A 21 -9.74 1.78 9.26
N SER A 22 -10.80 1.77 10.10
CA SER A 22 -11.23 2.97 10.83
C SER A 22 -10.18 3.50 11.80
N HIS A 23 -9.35 2.62 12.39
CA HIS A 23 -8.21 3.03 13.19
C HIS A 23 -7.15 3.67 12.30
N ILE A 24 -6.72 3.00 11.23
CA ILE A 24 -5.71 3.50 10.28
C ILE A 24 -6.06 4.90 9.76
N THR A 25 -7.31 5.11 9.35
CA THR A 25 -7.78 6.40 8.84
C THR A 25 -7.63 7.54 9.85
N ARG A 26 -7.75 7.25 11.15
CA ARG A 26 -7.74 8.26 12.23
C ARG A 26 -6.41 8.37 12.96
N ASP A 27 -5.50 7.44 12.74
CA ASP A 27 -4.24 7.37 13.47
C ASP A 27 -3.34 8.56 13.13
N PRO A 28 -2.81 9.30 14.13
CA PRO A 28 -1.98 10.48 13.91
C PRO A 28 -0.68 10.20 13.15
N LEU A 29 -0.08 9.01 13.33
CA LEU A 29 1.14 8.63 12.61
C LEU A 29 0.83 8.36 11.14
N VAL A 30 -0.29 7.68 10.85
CA VAL A 30 -0.73 7.45 9.47
C VAL A 30 -1.04 8.78 8.78
N GLN A 31 -1.80 9.65 9.43
CA GLN A 31 -2.14 10.97 8.88
C GLN A 31 -0.89 11.83 8.60
N LYS A 32 0.11 11.73 9.46
CA LYS A 32 1.35 12.50 9.31
C LYS A 32 2.29 11.96 8.23
N TYR A 33 2.42 10.63 8.11
CA TYR A 33 3.48 10.01 7.32
C TYR A 33 2.97 9.30 6.06
N ILE A 34 1.75 8.78 6.07
CA ILE A 34 1.16 8.01 4.97
C ILE A 34 -0.37 8.18 4.90
N ASN A 35 -0.84 9.43 4.92
CA ASN A 35 -2.28 9.76 4.85
C ASN A 35 -2.99 9.08 3.66
N VAL A 36 -2.28 8.85 2.57
CA VAL A 36 -2.78 8.16 1.37
C VAL A 36 -3.28 6.74 1.68
N LEU A 37 -2.66 6.04 2.66
CA LEU A 37 -3.20 4.75 3.11
C LEU A 37 -4.54 4.94 3.82
N GLY A 38 -4.67 5.99 4.64
CA GLY A 38 -5.94 6.36 5.26
C GLY A 38 -7.03 6.64 4.22
N GLU A 39 -6.71 7.43 3.18
CA GLU A 39 -7.60 7.72 2.05
C GLU A 39 -8.06 6.44 1.34
N ALA A 40 -7.14 5.51 1.08
CA ALA A 40 -7.43 4.27 0.40
C ALA A 40 -8.34 3.35 1.23
N VAL A 41 -8.02 3.13 2.51
CA VAL A 41 -8.79 2.21 3.35
C VAL A 41 -10.13 2.80 3.80
N ASP A 42 -10.29 4.12 3.77
CA ASP A 42 -11.58 4.77 4.04
C ASP A 42 -12.61 4.56 2.91
N GLN A 43 -12.16 4.12 1.73
CA GLN A 43 -13.03 3.76 0.62
C GLN A 43 -13.44 2.26 0.60
N VAL A 44 -12.98 1.48 1.58
CA VAL A 44 -13.36 0.06 1.70
C VAL A 44 -14.78 -0.07 2.25
N GLY A 45 -15.68 -0.61 1.46
CA GLY A 45 -17.06 -0.94 1.89
C GLY A 45 -17.76 0.21 2.60
N GLY A 46 -18.50 -0.13 3.65
CA GLY A 46 -19.17 0.83 4.54
C GLY A 46 -18.49 0.94 5.91
N PRO A 47 -18.96 1.86 6.77
CA PRO A 47 -18.38 2.08 8.11
C PRO A 47 -18.30 0.81 8.96
N GLN A 48 -19.29 -0.06 8.89
CA GLN A 48 -19.32 -1.33 9.62
C GLN A 48 -18.16 -2.22 9.21
N ILE A 49 -17.91 -2.33 7.89
CA ILE A 49 -16.79 -3.11 7.35
C ILE A 49 -15.46 -2.52 7.79
N ARG A 50 -15.31 -1.19 7.75
CA ARG A 50 -14.06 -0.52 8.15
C ARG A 50 -13.76 -0.63 9.64
N ASN A 51 -14.78 -0.78 10.49
CA ASN A 51 -14.59 -0.95 11.93
C ASN A 51 -14.05 -2.34 12.30
N ILE A 52 -14.37 -3.37 11.53
CA ILE A 52 -13.95 -4.76 11.79
C ILE A 52 -12.88 -5.26 10.81
N GLY A 53 -12.89 -4.80 9.57
CA GLY A 53 -11.89 -5.14 8.57
C GLY A 53 -10.51 -4.63 8.97
N THR A 54 -9.48 -5.48 8.82
CA THR A 54 -8.11 -5.19 9.22
C THR A 54 -7.17 -5.15 8.03
N ILE A 55 -6.05 -4.43 8.18
CA ILE A 55 -5.04 -4.35 7.12
C ILE A 55 -4.44 -5.71 6.79
N GLY A 56 -4.16 -6.53 7.80
CA GLY A 56 -3.64 -7.88 7.60
C GLY A 56 -4.64 -8.81 6.93
N GLY A 57 -5.93 -8.77 7.33
CA GLY A 57 -6.97 -9.54 6.64
C GLY A 57 -7.12 -9.14 5.17
N ASN A 58 -7.02 -7.85 4.87
CA ASN A 58 -7.11 -7.34 3.51
C ASN A 58 -5.91 -7.77 2.64
N THR A 59 -4.68 -7.65 3.15
CA THR A 59 -3.47 -8.08 2.44
C THR A 59 -3.40 -9.59 2.29
N CYS A 60 -3.70 -10.38 3.34
CA CYS A 60 -3.67 -11.84 3.29
C CYS A 60 -4.76 -12.44 2.37
N ASN A 61 -5.88 -11.74 2.17
CA ASN A 61 -6.90 -12.17 1.22
C ASN A 61 -6.38 -12.20 -0.24
N GLY A 62 -5.36 -11.40 -0.54
CA GLY A 62 -4.67 -11.44 -1.83
C GLY A 62 -5.49 -11.01 -3.04
N VAL A 63 -6.65 -10.35 -2.84
CA VAL A 63 -7.49 -9.90 -3.96
C VAL A 63 -6.90 -8.65 -4.60
N THR A 64 -7.00 -8.60 -5.93
CA THR A 64 -6.45 -7.50 -6.74
C THR A 64 -7.17 -6.17 -6.55
N SER A 65 -8.44 -6.23 -6.13
CA SER A 65 -9.31 -5.06 -5.90
C SER A 65 -9.22 -4.49 -4.49
N ALA A 66 -8.29 -4.98 -3.68
CA ALA A 66 -8.05 -4.42 -2.35
C ALA A 66 -7.55 -2.96 -2.46
N ASP A 67 -8.32 -2.01 -1.94
CA ASP A 67 -8.00 -0.57 -2.05
C ASP A 67 -6.64 -0.22 -1.44
N SER A 68 -6.21 -0.93 -0.38
CA SER A 68 -4.89 -0.74 0.23
C SER A 68 -3.74 -1.24 -0.64
N ALA A 69 -3.95 -2.22 -1.53
CA ALA A 69 -2.88 -2.95 -2.20
C ALA A 69 -2.03 -2.04 -3.11
N SER A 70 -2.65 -1.21 -3.95
CA SER A 70 -1.91 -0.27 -4.80
C SER A 70 -1.13 0.75 -3.99
N THR A 71 -1.70 1.25 -2.88
CA THR A 71 -1.01 2.19 -1.98
C THR A 71 0.21 1.53 -1.34
N LEU A 72 0.06 0.35 -0.78
CA LEU A 72 1.16 -0.38 -0.17
C LEU A 72 2.27 -0.70 -1.18
N HIS A 73 1.92 -1.01 -2.44
CA HIS A 73 2.90 -1.20 -3.52
C HIS A 73 3.61 0.11 -3.90
N ALA A 74 2.89 1.23 -4.02
CA ALA A 74 3.49 2.51 -4.36
C ALA A 74 4.45 3.01 -3.25
N TRP A 75 4.21 2.62 -2.01
CA TRP A 75 4.98 3.03 -0.84
C TRP A 75 6.00 1.97 -0.39
N ASP A 76 6.29 0.96 -1.23
CA ASP A 76 7.25 -0.12 -0.97
C ASP A 76 7.08 -0.75 0.42
N ALA A 77 5.85 -1.04 0.78
CA ALA A 77 5.56 -1.70 2.05
C ALA A 77 6.28 -3.04 2.16
N VAL A 78 6.63 -3.40 3.38
CA VAL A 78 7.22 -4.68 3.73
C VAL A 78 6.24 -5.44 4.61
N ILE A 79 6.03 -6.69 4.32
CA ILE A 79 5.18 -7.58 5.12
C ILE A 79 6.04 -8.34 6.11
N GLU A 80 5.64 -8.30 7.38
CA GLU A 80 6.25 -9.10 8.43
C GLU A 80 5.39 -10.32 8.72
N LEU A 81 6.01 -11.50 8.61
CA LEU A 81 5.42 -12.80 8.90
C LEU A 81 6.15 -13.43 10.07
N THR A 82 5.42 -14.09 10.95
CA THR A 82 6.00 -14.80 12.10
C THR A 82 5.43 -16.21 12.16
N GLY A 83 6.30 -17.20 12.28
CA GLY A 83 5.96 -18.60 12.41
C GLY A 83 6.90 -19.33 13.39
N LYS A 84 6.82 -20.66 13.41
CA LYS A 84 7.65 -21.50 14.31
C LYS A 84 9.16 -21.30 14.12
N ASN A 85 9.58 -20.88 12.92
CA ASN A 85 10.98 -20.65 12.59
C ASN A 85 11.44 -19.19 12.82
N GLY A 86 10.64 -18.38 13.51
CA GLY A 86 10.90 -16.97 13.77
C GLY A 86 10.15 -16.03 12.83
N ALA A 87 10.64 -14.79 12.77
CA ALA A 87 10.05 -13.75 11.93
C ALA A 87 10.85 -13.58 10.64
N ARG A 88 10.15 -13.31 9.53
CA ARG A 88 10.74 -12.88 8.26
C ARG A 88 10.03 -11.66 7.72
N ARG A 89 10.76 -10.82 6.99
CA ARG A 89 10.24 -9.63 6.32
C ARG A 89 10.46 -9.77 4.81
N LEU A 90 9.46 -9.46 4.02
CA LEU A 90 9.57 -9.48 2.56
C LEU A 90 8.84 -8.29 1.95
N PRO A 91 9.35 -7.73 0.83
CA PRO A 91 8.67 -6.67 0.11
C PRO A 91 7.26 -7.10 -0.31
N ILE A 92 6.31 -6.18 -0.26
CA ILE A 92 4.92 -6.49 -0.62
C ILE A 92 4.76 -7.05 -2.04
N ARG A 93 5.63 -6.63 -2.98
CA ARG A 93 5.64 -7.12 -4.36
C ARG A 93 5.93 -8.62 -4.45
N ASP A 94 6.68 -9.16 -3.47
CA ASP A 94 7.07 -10.57 -3.41
C ASP A 94 6.08 -11.38 -2.56
N PHE A 95 5.21 -10.70 -1.81
CA PHE A 95 4.19 -11.30 -0.97
C PHE A 95 2.98 -11.83 -1.79
N TYR A 96 2.58 -11.12 -2.84
CA TYR A 96 1.47 -11.53 -3.70
C TYR A 96 1.95 -12.46 -4.81
N ILE A 97 1.53 -13.73 -4.79
CA ILE A 97 1.91 -14.73 -5.80
C ILE A 97 0.96 -14.65 -7.01
N LYS A 98 -0.34 -14.62 -6.76
CA LYS A 98 -1.41 -14.46 -7.75
C LYS A 98 -2.69 -14.03 -7.04
N ALA A 99 -3.74 -13.73 -7.80
CA ALA A 99 -5.04 -13.37 -7.24
C ALA A 99 -5.51 -14.41 -6.21
N GLY A 100 -5.80 -13.96 -4.98
CA GLY A 100 -6.22 -14.80 -3.86
C GLY A 100 -5.12 -15.72 -3.28
N LYS A 101 -3.85 -15.54 -3.65
CA LYS A 101 -2.74 -16.32 -3.10
C LYS A 101 -1.55 -15.45 -2.73
N VAL A 102 -1.10 -15.58 -1.49
CA VAL A 102 0.03 -14.87 -0.91
C VAL A 102 1.11 -15.84 -0.40
N ASP A 103 2.33 -15.33 -0.20
CA ASP A 103 3.46 -16.13 0.31
C ASP A 103 3.43 -16.22 1.83
N ILE A 104 2.52 -17.07 2.33
CA ILE A 104 2.44 -17.48 3.74
C ILE A 104 2.67 -18.98 3.80
N ARG A 105 3.62 -19.42 4.62
CA ARG A 105 3.95 -20.82 4.82
C ARG A 105 3.07 -21.43 5.90
N ALA A 106 1.91 -21.95 5.49
CA ALA A 106 0.93 -22.51 6.41
C ALA A 106 1.48 -23.69 7.20
N GLU A 107 2.37 -24.50 6.58
CA GLU A 107 3.06 -25.62 7.21
C GLU A 107 4.01 -25.19 8.34
N ASP A 108 4.48 -23.96 8.31
CA ASP A 108 5.30 -23.35 9.35
C ASP A 108 4.47 -22.59 10.38
N GLY A 109 3.14 -22.59 10.25
CA GLY A 109 2.25 -21.82 11.11
C GLY A 109 2.45 -20.30 11.00
N GLU A 110 2.91 -19.83 9.83
CA GLU A 110 3.14 -18.39 9.63
C GLU A 110 1.83 -17.61 9.66
N ILE A 111 1.88 -16.47 10.34
CA ILE A 111 0.84 -15.44 10.31
C ILE A 111 1.48 -14.10 9.96
N GLN A 112 0.73 -13.23 9.30
CA GLN A 112 1.13 -11.85 9.11
C GLN A 112 0.98 -11.09 10.43
N THR A 113 2.07 -10.47 10.90
CA THR A 113 2.09 -9.73 12.17
C THR A 113 2.06 -8.23 11.98
N ALA A 114 2.62 -7.72 10.88
CA ALA A 114 2.59 -6.30 10.58
C ALA A 114 2.74 -5.99 9.09
N VAL A 115 2.32 -4.78 8.73
CA VAL A 115 2.72 -4.05 7.53
C VAL A 115 3.67 -2.95 7.96
N LEU A 116 4.84 -2.88 7.32
CA LEU A 116 5.91 -1.94 7.63
C LEU A 116 6.09 -0.97 6.47
N ILE A 117 6.21 0.33 6.76
CA ILE A 117 6.53 1.34 5.76
C ILE A 117 7.90 1.90 6.09
N PRO A 118 8.93 1.61 5.29
CA PRO A 118 10.28 2.11 5.50
C PRO A 118 10.33 3.64 5.46
N LYS A 119 11.22 4.24 6.25
CA LYS A 119 11.37 5.70 6.34
C LYS A 119 11.60 6.35 4.97
N GLU A 120 12.44 5.77 4.13
CA GLU A 120 12.72 6.27 2.79
C GLU A 120 11.52 6.25 1.84
N SER A 121 10.45 5.54 2.19
CA SER A 121 9.23 5.48 1.39
C SER A 121 8.24 6.60 1.69
N TYR A 122 8.36 7.27 2.84
CA TYR A 122 7.48 8.36 3.22
C TYR A 122 8.19 9.71 3.44
N GLU A 123 9.48 9.72 3.73
CA GLU A 123 10.24 10.95 3.97
C GLU A 123 10.32 11.83 2.71
N ASN A 124 9.83 13.06 2.81
CA ASN A 124 9.68 14.00 1.68
C ASN A 124 8.85 13.44 0.51
N CYS A 125 7.97 12.48 0.80
CA CYS A 125 7.09 11.89 -0.19
C CYS A 125 5.68 12.43 -0.05
N PHE A 126 5.03 12.61 -1.19
CA PHE A 126 3.64 13.04 -1.33
C PHE A 126 2.93 12.07 -2.23
N GLY A 127 1.64 11.89 -2.04
CA GLY A 127 0.90 10.97 -2.87
C GLY A 127 -0.59 11.18 -2.78
N HIS A 128 -1.30 10.38 -3.54
CA HIS A 128 -2.75 10.36 -3.56
C HIS A 128 -3.25 9.00 -3.99
N TYR A 129 -4.43 8.63 -3.54
CA TYR A 129 -5.15 7.44 -3.97
C TYR A 129 -6.42 7.81 -4.72
N ILE A 130 -6.64 7.18 -5.87
CA ILE A 130 -7.86 7.33 -6.65
C ILE A 130 -8.48 5.95 -6.84
N LYS A 131 -9.74 5.83 -6.45
CA LYS A 131 -10.59 4.68 -6.73
C LYS A 131 -11.53 5.01 -7.88
N TYR A 132 -11.36 4.35 -8.99
CA TYR A 132 -12.37 4.33 -10.03
C TYR A 132 -13.32 3.16 -9.77
N ALA A 133 -14.60 3.45 -9.64
CA ALA A 133 -15.64 2.48 -9.34
C ALA A 133 -16.94 2.87 -10.06
N MET A 134 -17.87 1.93 -10.21
CA MET A 134 -19.14 2.16 -10.89
C MET A 134 -20.12 3.00 -10.06
N ARG A 135 -19.94 2.99 -8.73
CA ARG A 135 -20.78 3.74 -7.78
C ARG A 135 -19.89 4.57 -6.84
N ASN A 136 -20.45 5.63 -6.27
CA ASN A 136 -19.71 6.54 -5.40
C ASN A 136 -19.46 5.98 -3.97
N ALA A 137 -20.14 4.91 -3.58
CA ALA A 137 -20.00 4.30 -2.26
C ALA A 137 -20.25 2.80 -2.31
N MET A 138 -19.65 2.08 -1.37
CA MET A 138 -19.84 0.64 -1.14
C MET A 138 -19.63 -0.20 -2.40
N ASP A 139 -18.64 0.14 -3.19
CA ASP A 139 -18.35 -0.55 -4.45
C ASP A 139 -16.93 -1.12 -4.47
N ILE A 140 -16.74 -2.11 -5.34
CA ILE A 140 -15.42 -2.68 -5.63
C ILE A 140 -14.71 -1.77 -6.62
N ALA A 141 -13.41 -1.55 -6.44
CA ALA A 141 -12.63 -0.80 -7.42
C ALA A 141 -12.64 -1.52 -8.79
N THR A 142 -12.99 -0.79 -9.82
CA THR A 142 -12.73 -1.17 -11.22
C THR A 142 -11.26 -0.92 -11.57
N LEU A 143 -10.69 0.15 -11.01
CA LEU A 143 -9.26 0.46 -11.03
C LEU A 143 -8.92 1.25 -9.76
N GLY A 144 -7.92 0.79 -9.02
CA GLY A 144 -7.33 1.54 -7.92
C GLY A 144 -5.96 2.05 -8.33
N THR A 145 -5.72 3.34 -8.17
CA THR A 145 -4.42 3.95 -8.51
C THR A 145 -3.85 4.67 -7.31
N SER A 146 -2.63 4.35 -6.93
CA SER A 146 -1.89 5.09 -5.92
C SER A 146 -0.59 5.64 -6.48
N VAL A 147 -0.29 6.88 -6.08
CA VAL A 147 0.93 7.59 -6.50
C VAL A 147 1.72 7.96 -5.26
N ASN A 148 3.04 7.78 -5.34
CA ASN A 148 4.02 8.27 -4.36
C ASN A 148 5.08 9.05 -5.13
N VAL A 149 5.26 10.31 -4.78
CA VAL A 149 6.22 11.22 -5.41
C VAL A 149 7.15 11.78 -4.34
N ARG A 150 8.45 11.60 -4.54
CA ARG A 150 9.47 12.27 -3.74
C ARG A 150 9.96 13.52 -4.47
N LEU A 151 9.91 14.64 -3.78
CA LEU A 151 10.39 15.91 -4.30
C LEU A 151 11.80 16.21 -3.77
N SER A 152 12.54 17.01 -4.53
CA SER A 152 13.78 17.63 -4.08
C SER A 152 13.54 18.53 -2.86
N ALA A 153 14.61 18.85 -2.13
CA ALA A 153 14.53 19.69 -0.93
C ALA A 153 13.89 21.07 -1.20
N ASP A 154 14.13 21.64 -2.39
CA ASP A 154 13.52 22.90 -2.84
C ASP A 154 12.13 22.73 -3.47
N LYS A 155 11.62 21.49 -3.52
CA LYS A 155 10.32 21.07 -4.09
C LYS A 155 10.10 21.46 -5.56
N LYS A 156 11.16 21.72 -6.32
CA LYS A 156 11.06 22.13 -7.72
C LYS A 156 11.17 20.96 -8.69
N THR A 157 11.76 19.84 -8.27
CA THR A 157 11.96 18.68 -9.13
C THR A 157 11.44 17.42 -8.48
N VAL A 158 10.97 16.49 -9.32
CA VAL A 158 10.60 15.15 -8.90
C VAL A 158 11.86 14.27 -8.92
N GLU A 159 12.33 13.85 -7.76
CA GLU A 159 13.46 12.93 -7.63
C GLU A 159 13.05 11.48 -7.90
N ARG A 160 11.83 11.13 -7.49
CA ARG A 160 11.31 9.79 -7.64
C ARG A 160 9.79 9.82 -7.72
N ALA A 161 9.23 9.10 -8.66
CA ALA A 161 7.80 8.84 -8.74
C ALA A 161 7.54 7.33 -8.76
N ARG A 162 6.49 6.90 -8.08
CA ARG A 162 6.01 5.53 -8.07
C ARG A 162 4.51 5.55 -8.28
N VAL A 163 4.04 4.79 -9.26
CA VAL A 163 2.63 4.61 -9.54
C VAL A 163 2.32 3.13 -9.45
N ALA A 164 1.26 2.78 -8.75
CA ALA A 164 0.81 1.40 -8.66
C ALA A 164 -0.69 1.32 -8.92
N PHE A 165 -1.09 0.23 -9.56
CA PHE A 165 -2.46 -0.06 -9.94
C PHE A 165 -2.97 -1.31 -9.22
N GLY A 166 -4.16 -1.23 -8.66
CA GLY A 166 -5.00 -2.37 -8.29
C GLY A 166 -5.93 -2.70 -9.47
N VAL A 167 -6.33 -3.95 -9.59
CA VAL A 167 -7.24 -4.48 -10.63
C VAL A 167 -6.66 -4.50 -12.07
N ALA A 168 -5.51 -3.91 -12.31
CA ALA A 168 -4.87 -3.90 -13.64
C ALA A 168 -4.19 -5.22 -14.02
N GLY A 169 -4.19 -6.20 -13.14
CA GLY A 169 -3.57 -7.52 -13.35
C GLY A 169 -3.94 -8.52 -12.25
N PRO A 170 -3.36 -9.71 -12.26
CA PRO A 170 -3.64 -10.75 -11.26
C PRO A 170 -3.17 -10.38 -9.85
N VAL A 171 -2.29 -9.41 -9.72
CA VAL A 171 -1.84 -8.77 -8.49
C VAL A 171 -1.75 -7.27 -8.69
N ALA A 172 -1.57 -6.48 -7.62
CA ALA A 172 -1.28 -5.06 -7.76
C ALA A 172 0.05 -4.86 -8.53
N LEU A 173 0.05 -3.97 -9.50
CA LEU A 173 1.17 -3.76 -10.43
C LEU A 173 1.80 -2.39 -10.23
N ARG A 174 3.14 -2.34 -10.28
CA ARG A 174 3.91 -1.09 -10.43
C ARG A 174 4.00 -0.70 -11.90
N ALA A 175 3.79 0.57 -12.20
CA ALA A 175 3.92 1.11 -13.55
C ALA A 175 5.41 1.37 -13.90
N CYS A 176 6.26 0.36 -13.83
CA CYS A 176 7.71 0.49 -14.00
C CYS A 176 8.10 1.11 -15.35
N LEU A 177 7.36 0.84 -16.41
CA LEU A 177 7.63 1.40 -17.74
C LEU A 177 7.38 2.90 -17.86
N LEU A 178 6.54 3.48 -16.98
CA LEU A 178 6.34 4.94 -16.95
C LEU A 178 7.59 5.71 -16.53
N TYR A 179 8.52 5.07 -15.82
CA TYR A 179 9.73 5.72 -15.32
C TYR A 179 10.88 5.72 -16.34
N THR A 180 10.79 4.88 -17.37
CA THR A 180 11.85 4.67 -18.35
C THR A 180 11.44 5.08 -19.76
N SER A 181 10.16 5.29 -20.02
CA SER A 181 9.66 5.70 -21.33
C SER A 181 9.54 7.23 -21.42
N PRO A 182 10.04 7.86 -22.48
CA PRO A 182 9.79 9.27 -22.71
C PRO A 182 8.28 9.52 -22.82
N SER A 183 7.82 10.62 -22.24
CA SER A 183 6.42 11.02 -22.34
C SER A 183 6.05 11.28 -23.81
N PRO A 184 4.86 10.94 -24.27
CA PRO A 184 4.38 11.34 -25.60
C PRO A 184 4.50 12.86 -25.85
N ARG A 185 4.48 13.68 -24.79
CA ARG A 185 4.71 15.14 -24.86
C ARG A 185 6.16 15.51 -25.17
N ASP A 186 7.12 14.65 -24.82
CA ASP A 186 8.54 14.92 -25.07
C ASP A 186 8.86 14.75 -26.55
N ARG A 187 8.10 13.91 -27.29
CA ARG A 187 8.23 13.74 -28.73
C ARG A 187 7.75 14.95 -29.56
N THR A 188 6.88 15.78 -28.99
CA THR A 188 6.36 16.98 -29.68
C THR A 188 7.22 18.22 -29.49
N ARG A 189 8.19 18.20 -28.57
CA ARG A 189 9.13 19.32 -28.33
C ARG A 189 10.42 19.24 -29.17
N SER A 190 10.63 18.13 -29.88
CA SER A 190 11.82 17.93 -30.73
C SER A 190 11.56 18.13 -32.24
N ARG A 191 10.55 18.97 -32.58
CA ARG A 191 10.33 19.44 -33.98
C ARG A 191 10.32 20.96 -34.03
#